data_d11745c25c6c6edea64191f9e124cf52
#
_entry.id   d11745c25c6c6edea64191f9e124cf52
#
_cell.length_a   1.000
_cell.length_b   1.000
_cell.length_c   1.000
_cell.angle_alpha   90.00
_cell.angle_beta   90.00
_cell.angle_gamma   90.00
#
_symmetry.space_group_name_H-M   'P 1'
#
loop_
_entity.id
_entity.type
_entity.pdbx_description
1 polymer ?
#
loop_
_entity_poly.entity_id
_entity_poly.type
_entity_poly.pdbx_seq_one_letter_code
_entity_poly.pdbx_strand_id
1 'polypeptide(L)'
;MCYVFLVTWVTAVVMVIVHDKVPDMKKYPPLPDLFLDNVPHIPWAFDMCEITGFFLMTIWLVVLFFHKHRFIILRRFFALAGTVFLLRCFTMLITSLSVPGSHLKCEPRSYPPADDLTVWGRRLRQAYDIWSGAGMSVRGVRTCGDYMFSGHTVALTLLNFFITEYTSRNLYLLHILTWVLNMFGIFFILAAHEHYSIDVFIAFYITSRLFLYYHTLSNNQALMQNDSSRTRIWFPLLSFFESEVDGIVPNEYEGPVTILNNLRQWCVQLITEMRESSIAKSAGSKLQEGAAMGEYSVVKLVDGIKRNLSLVEEYKTTSQRLVTFDKNIQACLLDECPDVELRHRNIADFPGDSLLKEFSNPPSPVMKKTI
;
A
#
# COMPACT_ATOMS: atom_id res chain seq x y z
N MET A 1 8.30 0.21 0.89
CA MET A 1 7.95 -1.22 0.79
C MET A 1 8.94 -2.09 1.56
N CYS A 2 10.22 -2.20 1.17
CA CYS A 2 11.21 -3.08 1.84
C CYS A 2 11.29 -2.91 3.36
N TYR A 3 11.22 -1.69 3.88
CA TYR A 3 11.25 -1.41 5.31
C TYR A 3 10.13 -2.13 6.08
N VAL A 4 8.88 -2.00 5.62
CA VAL A 4 7.73 -2.66 6.27
C VAL A 4 7.82 -4.18 6.17
N PHE A 5 8.22 -4.71 5.01
CA PHE A 5 8.44 -6.14 4.86
C PHE A 5 9.45 -6.68 5.86
N LEU A 6 10.57 -5.99 6.01
CA LEU A 6 11.59 -6.37 6.98
C LEU A 6 11.08 -6.30 8.42
N VAL A 7 10.38 -5.21 8.78
CA VAL A 7 9.83 -5.04 10.13
C VAL A 7 8.75 -6.07 10.44
N THR A 8 7.81 -6.33 9.52
CA THR A 8 6.77 -7.34 9.73
C THR A 8 7.34 -8.75 9.85
N TRP A 9 8.40 -9.07 9.08
CA TRP A 9 9.13 -10.31 9.23
C TRP A 9 9.80 -10.43 10.61
N VAL A 10 10.51 -9.38 11.03
CA VAL A 10 11.13 -9.32 12.38
C VAL A 10 10.07 -9.47 13.46
N THR A 11 8.91 -8.80 13.32
CA THR A 11 7.79 -8.93 14.25
C THR A 11 7.32 -10.38 14.36
N ALA A 12 7.14 -11.09 13.25
CA ALA A 12 6.73 -12.48 13.27
C ALA A 12 7.76 -13.39 13.97
N VAL A 13 9.05 -13.16 13.75
CA VAL A 13 10.13 -13.90 14.45
C VAL A 13 10.12 -13.60 15.94
N VAL A 14 9.95 -12.33 16.33
CA VAL A 14 9.86 -11.91 17.74
C VAL A 14 8.65 -12.56 18.41
N MET A 15 7.49 -12.60 17.75
CA MET A 15 6.29 -13.26 18.28
C MET A 15 6.52 -14.75 18.58
N VAL A 16 7.26 -15.47 17.72
CA VAL A 16 7.63 -16.87 17.99
C VAL A 16 8.55 -16.99 19.22
N ILE A 17 9.55 -16.11 19.33
CA ILE A 17 10.48 -16.11 20.46
C ILE A 17 9.78 -15.80 21.79
N VAL A 18 8.88 -14.82 21.77
CA VAL A 18 8.12 -14.41 22.96
C VAL A 18 7.11 -15.48 23.36
N HIS A 19 6.49 -16.16 22.40
CA HIS A 19 5.61 -17.30 22.69
C HIS A 19 6.29 -18.40 23.50
N ASP A 20 7.57 -18.69 23.23
CA ASP A 20 8.34 -19.68 23.99
C ASP A 20 8.66 -19.22 25.44
N LYS A 21 8.52 -17.92 25.73
CA LYS A 21 8.79 -17.30 27.05
C LYS A 21 7.52 -16.98 27.84
N VAL A 22 6.34 -17.36 27.34
CA VAL A 22 5.07 -17.07 28.02
C VAL A 22 5.06 -17.72 29.41
N PRO A 23 4.72 -16.95 30.48
CA PRO A 23 4.62 -17.50 31.82
C PRO A 23 3.50 -18.56 31.94
N ASP A 24 3.74 -19.63 32.68
CA ASP A 24 2.73 -20.66 32.94
C ASP A 24 1.59 -20.07 33.77
N MET A 25 0.36 -20.15 33.25
CA MET A 25 -0.84 -19.60 33.89
C MET A 25 -1.12 -20.20 35.28
N LYS A 26 -0.69 -21.44 35.55
CA LYS A 26 -0.84 -22.06 36.87
C LYS A 26 0.03 -21.39 37.93
N LYS A 27 1.22 -20.92 37.53
CA LYS A 27 2.18 -20.27 38.40
C LYS A 27 1.99 -18.75 38.46
N TYR A 28 1.57 -18.15 37.33
CA TYR A 28 1.38 -16.72 37.17
C TYR A 28 -0.04 -16.46 36.66
N PRO A 29 -1.03 -16.31 37.55
CA PRO A 29 -2.41 -16.04 37.18
C PRO A 29 -2.53 -14.69 36.43
N PRO A 30 -3.64 -14.47 35.71
CA PRO A 30 -3.93 -13.19 35.08
C PRO A 30 -3.81 -12.03 36.07
N LEU A 31 -3.29 -10.91 35.58
CA LEU A 31 -3.22 -9.68 36.39
C LEU A 31 -4.63 -9.10 36.59
N PRO A 32 -4.92 -8.49 37.76
CA PRO A 32 -6.19 -7.80 37.97
C PRO A 32 -6.31 -6.62 36.99
N ASP A 33 -7.42 -6.57 36.27
CA ASP A 33 -7.71 -5.53 35.29
C ASP A 33 -9.14 -5.07 35.45
N LEU A 34 -9.36 -3.76 35.57
CA LEU A 34 -10.67 -3.18 35.83
C LEU A 34 -11.71 -3.55 34.77
N PHE A 35 -11.33 -3.64 33.50
CA PHE A 35 -12.26 -3.98 32.43
C PHE A 35 -12.54 -5.48 32.38
N LEU A 36 -11.47 -6.30 32.41
CA LEU A 36 -11.58 -7.75 32.30
C LEU A 36 -12.33 -8.36 33.50
N ASP A 37 -12.18 -7.78 34.67
CA ASP A 37 -12.84 -8.26 35.92
C ASP A 37 -14.34 -7.94 35.94
N ASN A 38 -14.81 -6.90 35.22
CA ASN A 38 -16.19 -6.44 35.23
C ASN A 38 -17.00 -6.82 33.98
N VAL A 39 -16.35 -7.12 32.86
CA VAL A 39 -17.00 -7.48 31.59
C VAL A 39 -16.85 -8.98 31.36
N PRO A 40 -17.94 -9.73 31.14
CA PRO A 40 -17.85 -11.16 30.85
C PRO A 40 -17.17 -11.38 29.50
N HIS A 41 -16.38 -12.45 29.39
CA HIS A 41 -15.77 -12.86 28.13
C HIS A 41 -16.82 -13.16 27.05
N ILE A 42 -16.67 -12.52 25.88
CA ILE A 42 -17.56 -12.69 24.72
C ILE A 42 -16.80 -13.42 23.61
N PRO A 43 -17.08 -14.71 23.33
CA PRO A 43 -16.30 -15.54 22.43
C PRO A 43 -16.20 -15.04 20.98
N TRP A 44 -17.26 -14.39 20.48
CA TRP A 44 -17.31 -13.86 19.10
C TRP A 44 -16.76 -12.43 18.98
N ALA A 45 -16.37 -11.78 20.07
CA ALA A 45 -15.95 -10.40 20.05
C ALA A 45 -14.65 -10.20 19.25
N PHE A 46 -13.74 -11.17 19.28
CA PHE A 46 -12.51 -11.08 18.53
C PHE A 46 -12.75 -11.11 17.01
N ASP A 47 -13.65 -11.98 16.54
CA ASP A 47 -14.03 -12.03 15.13
C ASP A 47 -14.66 -10.71 14.67
N MET A 48 -15.46 -10.07 15.52
CA MET A 48 -16.04 -8.75 15.24
C MET A 48 -14.98 -7.65 15.18
N CYS A 49 -13.93 -7.74 15.98
CA CYS A 49 -12.79 -6.83 15.87
C CYS A 49 -12.08 -6.97 14.51
N GLU A 50 -11.82 -8.19 14.07
CA GLU A 50 -11.19 -8.45 12.77
C GLU A 50 -12.08 -7.95 11.61
N ILE A 51 -13.39 -8.18 11.68
CA ILE A 51 -14.37 -7.66 10.71
C ILE A 51 -14.35 -6.12 10.68
N THR A 52 -14.33 -5.48 11.85
CA THR A 52 -14.23 -4.01 11.95
C THR A 52 -12.93 -3.48 11.31
N GLY A 53 -11.82 -4.17 11.55
CA GLY A 53 -10.54 -3.87 10.92
C GLY A 53 -10.60 -4.01 9.40
N PHE A 54 -11.26 -5.05 8.90
CA PHE A 54 -11.46 -5.25 7.47
C PHE A 54 -12.29 -4.11 6.84
N PHE A 55 -13.34 -3.65 7.49
CA PHE A 55 -14.14 -2.51 7.02
C PHE A 55 -13.30 -1.22 6.97
N LEU A 56 -12.55 -0.91 8.03
CA LEU A 56 -11.66 0.26 8.03
C LEU A 56 -10.59 0.17 6.95
N MET A 57 -9.99 -1.01 6.75
CA MET A 57 -9.01 -1.24 5.69
C MET A 57 -9.64 -1.03 4.31
N THR A 58 -10.87 -1.52 4.10
CA THR A 58 -11.58 -1.34 2.82
C THR A 58 -11.86 0.14 2.55
N ILE A 59 -12.36 0.89 3.54
CA ILE A 59 -12.57 2.33 3.43
C ILE A 59 -11.26 3.04 3.08
N TRP A 60 -10.18 2.72 3.80
CA TRP A 60 -8.87 3.31 3.54
C TRP A 60 -8.35 3.01 2.14
N LEU A 61 -8.49 1.77 1.64
CA LEU A 61 -8.10 1.39 0.29
C LEU A 61 -8.90 2.15 -0.77
N VAL A 62 -10.20 2.36 -0.55
CA VAL A 62 -11.04 3.16 -1.44
C VAL A 62 -10.56 4.62 -1.46
N VAL A 63 -10.33 5.22 -0.29
CA VAL A 63 -9.79 6.58 -0.18
C VAL A 63 -8.44 6.69 -0.90
N LEU A 64 -7.53 5.74 -0.64
CA LEU A 64 -6.21 5.70 -1.25
C LEU A 64 -6.28 5.58 -2.78
N PHE A 65 -7.19 4.73 -3.29
CA PHE A 65 -7.35 4.51 -4.73
C PHE A 65 -7.76 5.78 -5.47
N PHE A 66 -8.68 6.55 -4.92
CA PHE A 66 -9.15 7.80 -5.54
C PHE A 66 -8.24 9.00 -5.25
N HIS A 67 -7.31 8.92 -4.30
CA HIS A 67 -6.47 10.04 -3.94
C HIS A 67 -5.36 10.27 -4.98
N LYS A 68 -5.18 11.51 -5.43
CA LYS A 68 -4.16 11.89 -6.43
C LYS A 68 -2.73 11.56 -5.94
N HIS A 69 -2.45 11.83 -4.66
CA HIS A 69 -1.14 11.60 -4.04
C HIS A 69 -1.01 10.23 -3.33
N ARG A 70 -1.68 9.18 -3.87
CA ARG A 70 -1.73 7.82 -3.28
C ARG A 70 -0.38 7.22 -2.91
N PHE A 71 0.67 7.46 -3.72
CA PHE A 71 2.00 6.91 -3.45
C PHE A 71 2.68 7.57 -2.24
N ILE A 72 2.47 8.88 -2.04
CA ILE A 72 3.01 9.60 -0.88
C ILE A 72 2.30 9.11 0.38
N ILE A 73 0.98 9.00 0.36
CA ILE A 73 0.18 8.51 1.48
C ILE A 73 0.56 7.07 1.84
N LEU A 74 0.71 6.21 0.84
CA LEU A 74 1.12 4.82 1.03
C LEU A 74 2.54 4.74 1.63
N ARG A 75 3.46 5.60 1.20
CA ARG A 75 4.81 5.70 1.75
C ARG A 75 4.78 6.13 3.23
N ARG A 76 3.99 7.15 3.57
CA ARG A 76 3.77 7.60 4.95
C ARG A 76 3.13 6.52 5.82
N PHE A 77 2.12 5.83 5.29
CA PHE A 77 1.49 4.71 5.98
C PHE A 77 2.49 3.61 6.33
N PHE A 78 3.29 3.18 5.37
CA PHE A 78 4.30 2.15 5.61
C PHE A 78 5.43 2.61 6.55
N ALA A 79 5.82 3.88 6.50
CA ALA A 79 6.79 4.43 7.41
C ALA A 79 6.28 4.39 8.86
N LEU A 80 5.07 4.87 9.11
CA LEU A 80 4.44 4.88 10.43
C LEU A 80 4.14 3.48 10.94
N ALA A 81 3.49 2.64 10.13
CA ALA A 81 3.19 1.26 10.48
C ALA A 81 4.48 0.51 10.85
N GLY A 82 5.52 0.59 10.02
CA GLY A 82 6.80 -0.04 10.31
C GLY A 82 7.42 0.46 11.62
N THR A 83 7.38 1.76 11.89
CA THR A 83 7.95 2.33 13.11
C THR A 83 7.20 1.88 14.37
N VAL A 84 5.85 1.86 14.33
CA VAL A 84 5.02 1.40 15.46
C VAL A 84 5.23 -0.09 15.72
N PHE A 85 5.24 -0.92 14.67
CA PHE A 85 5.49 -2.36 14.81
C PHE A 85 6.91 -2.67 15.28
N LEU A 86 7.90 -1.89 14.88
CA LEU A 86 9.26 -2.02 15.39
C LEU A 86 9.31 -1.70 16.91
N LEU A 87 8.63 -0.63 17.34
CA LEU A 87 8.52 -0.29 18.77
C LEU A 87 7.81 -1.40 19.55
N ARG A 88 6.76 -2.00 18.97
CA ARG A 88 6.09 -3.17 19.53
C ARG A 88 7.05 -4.36 19.74
N CYS A 89 7.96 -4.63 18.81
CA CYS A 89 8.95 -5.68 18.97
C CYS A 89 9.81 -5.47 20.22
N PHE A 90 10.24 -4.23 20.48
CA PHE A 90 11.02 -3.92 21.67
C PHE A 90 10.22 -4.15 22.96
N THR A 91 8.97 -3.68 23.02
CA THR A 91 8.14 -3.84 24.22
C THR A 91 7.86 -5.31 24.52
N MET A 92 7.55 -6.13 23.51
CA MET A 92 7.34 -7.57 23.67
C MET A 92 8.58 -8.32 24.16
N LEU A 93 9.78 -7.94 23.70
CA LEU A 93 11.03 -8.60 24.11
C LEU A 93 11.44 -8.25 25.53
N ILE A 94 11.13 -7.02 25.99
CA ILE A 94 11.53 -6.54 27.33
C ILE A 94 10.66 -7.17 28.41
N THR A 95 9.34 -7.27 28.19
CA THR A 95 8.41 -7.73 29.22
C THR A 95 7.41 -8.72 28.67
N SER A 96 7.39 -9.93 29.24
CA SER A 96 6.35 -10.95 28.99
C SER A 96 5.31 -10.88 30.09
N LEU A 97 4.09 -10.43 29.76
CA LEU A 97 2.96 -10.43 30.69
C LEU A 97 2.30 -11.81 30.75
N SER A 98 1.61 -12.09 31.86
CA SER A 98 0.75 -13.28 31.97
C SER A 98 -0.41 -13.21 30.98
N VAL A 99 -0.96 -14.38 30.63
CA VAL A 99 -2.09 -14.49 29.68
C VAL A 99 -3.34 -13.85 30.26
N PRO A 100 -4.00 -12.90 29.61
CA PRO A 100 -5.14 -12.15 30.17
C PRO A 100 -6.40 -12.99 30.31
N GLY A 101 -6.66 -13.93 29.40
CA GLY A 101 -7.87 -14.73 29.36
C GLY A 101 -7.64 -16.20 29.76
N SER A 102 -8.43 -16.73 30.67
CA SER A 102 -8.38 -18.15 31.07
C SER A 102 -8.77 -19.13 29.95
N HIS A 103 -9.44 -18.65 28.90
CA HIS A 103 -9.84 -19.42 27.71
C HIS A 103 -8.67 -19.63 26.73
N LEU A 104 -7.61 -18.83 26.84
CA LEU A 104 -6.43 -18.89 25.98
C LEU A 104 -5.52 -20.05 26.46
N LYS A 105 -5.48 -21.14 25.72
CA LYS A 105 -4.56 -22.24 25.99
C LYS A 105 -3.19 -21.92 25.40
N CYS A 106 -2.36 -21.28 26.18
CA CYS A 106 -0.99 -20.94 25.84
C CYS A 106 -0.05 -21.91 26.56
N GLU A 107 0.28 -23.01 25.91
CA GLU A 107 1.29 -23.94 26.43
C GLU A 107 2.66 -23.59 25.80
N PRO A 108 3.74 -23.45 26.62
CA PRO A 108 5.07 -23.30 26.07
C PRO A 108 5.39 -24.53 25.23
N ARG A 109 5.85 -24.31 24.02
CA ARG A 109 6.17 -25.37 23.08
C ARG A 109 7.39 -26.15 23.55
N SER A 110 7.18 -27.39 23.95
CA SER A 110 8.29 -28.31 24.26
C SER A 110 8.88 -28.79 22.94
N TYR A 111 10.07 -28.30 22.60
CA TYR A 111 10.83 -28.86 21.49
C TYR A 111 11.56 -30.11 21.97
N PRO A 112 11.45 -31.25 21.25
CA PRO A 112 12.29 -32.40 21.54
C PRO A 112 13.76 -32.00 21.42
N PRO A 113 14.68 -32.66 22.20
CA PRO A 113 16.08 -32.38 22.12
C PRO A 113 16.57 -32.58 20.68
N ALA A 114 16.96 -31.52 20.04
CA ALA A 114 17.44 -31.50 18.67
C ALA A 114 18.53 -30.44 18.55
N ASP A 115 19.36 -30.58 17.52
CA ASP A 115 20.40 -29.59 17.24
C ASP A 115 19.82 -28.18 17.10
N ASP A 116 20.54 -27.17 17.58
CA ASP A 116 20.12 -25.76 17.54
C ASP A 116 19.64 -25.31 16.13
N LEU A 117 20.29 -25.81 15.09
CA LEU A 117 19.94 -25.49 13.70
C LEU A 117 18.50 -25.95 13.33
N THR A 118 18.09 -27.12 13.81
CA THR A 118 16.73 -27.65 13.54
C THR A 118 15.66 -26.92 14.36
N VAL A 119 15.99 -26.41 15.54
CA VAL A 119 15.11 -25.55 16.37
C VAL A 119 14.88 -24.21 15.68
N TRP A 120 15.93 -23.57 15.19
CA TRP A 120 15.80 -22.31 14.45
C TRP A 120 15.05 -22.48 13.12
N GLY A 121 15.27 -23.57 12.41
CA GLY A 121 14.52 -23.87 11.18
C GLY A 121 13.00 -23.97 11.43
N ARG A 122 12.58 -24.60 12.53
CA ARG A 122 11.17 -24.68 12.94
C ARG A 122 10.61 -23.31 13.33
N ARG A 123 11.35 -22.51 14.11
CA ARG A 123 10.96 -21.14 14.48
C ARG A 123 10.76 -20.25 13.25
N LEU A 124 11.66 -20.32 12.28
CA LEU A 124 11.54 -19.55 11.04
C LEU A 124 10.33 -19.99 10.21
N ARG A 125 10.04 -21.30 10.15
CA ARG A 125 8.84 -21.78 9.48
C ARG A 125 7.56 -21.28 10.14
N GLN A 126 7.49 -21.31 11.46
CA GLN A 126 6.36 -20.75 12.21
C GLN A 126 6.24 -19.24 12.03
N ALA A 127 7.36 -18.52 12.03
CA ALA A 127 7.36 -17.08 11.73
C ALA A 127 6.82 -16.80 10.32
N TYR A 128 7.13 -17.66 9.35
CA TYR A 128 6.57 -17.56 8.00
C TYR A 128 5.06 -17.80 7.99
N ASP A 129 4.56 -18.78 8.72
CA ASP A 129 3.13 -19.06 8.82
C ASP A 129 2.37 -17.88 9.44
N ILE A 130 2.92 -17.28 10.51
CA ILE A 130 2.36 -16.07 11.15
C ILE A 130 2.39 -14.90 10.17
N TRP A 131 3.53 -14.66 9.52
CA TRP A 131 3.72 -13.54 8.61
C TRP A 131 2.79 -13.65 7.39
N SER A 132 2.66 -14.84 6.79
CA SER A 132 1.77 -15.09 5.66
C SER A 132 0.29 -14.96 6.02
N GLY A 133 -0.07 -15.19 7.30
CA GLY A 133 -1.40 -14.98 7.87
C GLY A 133 -1.69 -13.53 8.28
N ALA A 134 -0.71 -12.62 8.12
CA ALA A 134 -0.78 -11.23 8.61
C ALA A 134 -1.13 -11.13 10.12
N GLY A 135 -0.81 -12.15 10.91
CA GLY A 135 -1.11 -12.22 12.34
C GLY A 135 -2.60 -12.33 12.70
N MET A 136 -3.46 -12.61 11.70
CA MET A 136 -4.90 -12.77 11.93
C MET A 136 -5.25 -14.19 12.38
N SER A 137 -6.22 -14.32 13.28
CA SER A 137 -6.68 -15.61 13.84
C SER A 137 -7.41 -16.48 12.82
N VAL A 138 -7.95 -15.90 11.76
CA VAL A 138 -8.69 -16.59 10.69
C VAL A 138 -7.92 -17.76 10.07
N ARG A 139 -6.58 -17.74 10.11
CA ARG A 139 -5.72 -18.83 9.63
C ARG A 139 -5.31 -19.84 10.71
N GLY A 140 -5.87 -19.75 11.92
CA GLY A 140 -5.67 -20.74 13.00
C GLY A 140 -4.31 -20.72 13.70
N VAL A 141 -3.44 -19.76 13.38
CA VAL A 141 -2.14 -19.61 14.06
C VAL A 141 -2.31 -18.62 15.21
N ARG A 142 -2.69 -19.13 16.39
CA ARG A 142 -2.73 -18.31 17.61
C ARG A 142 -1.32 -18.17 18.18
N THR A 143 -0.91 -16.93 18.43
CA THR A 143 0.34 -16.60 19.11
C THR A 143 0.01 -16.04 20.48
N CYS A 144 0.72 -16.50 21.49
CA CYS A 144 0.62 -16.00 22.86
C CYS A 144 1.87 -15.19 23.21
N GLY A 145 1.76 -14.28 24.19
CA GLY A 145 2.89 -13.55 24.73
C GLY A 145 3.07 -12.12 24.19
N ASP A 146 2.22 -11.68 23.28
CA ASP A 146 2.24 -10.32 22.73
C ASP A 146 1.30 -9.35 23.49
N TYR A 147 1.22 -9.52 24.81
CA TYR A 147 0.27 -8.83 25.68
C TYR A 147 0.73 -7.46 26.20
N MET A 148 1.82 -6.88 25.66
CA MET A 148 2.30 -5.55 26.09
C MET A 148 1.95 -4.42 25.11
N PHE A 149 1.52 -4.75 23.91
CA PHE A 149 1.24 -3.76 22.87
C PHE A 149 0.31 -4.34 21.79
N SER A 150 -0.97 -4.03 21.86
CA SER A 150 -1.97 -4.60 20.95
C SER A 150 -1.77 -4.22 19.48
N GLY A 151 -1.46 -5.19 18.63
CA GLY A 151 -1.29 -4.98 17.18
C GLY A 151 -2.58 -4.62 16.47
N HIS A 152 -3.71 -5.19 16.87
CA HIS A 152 -5.03 -4.87 16.32
C HIS A 152 -5.41 -3.42 16.62
N THR A 153 -5.20 -2.96 17.86
CA THR A 153 -5.43 -1.56 18.24
C THR A 153 -4.57 -0.60 17.42
N VAL A 154 -3.30 -0.94 17.15
CA VAL A 154 -2.42 -0.16 16.27
C VAL A 154 -3.02 -0.03 14.87
N ALA A 155 -3.42 -1.17 14.27
CA ALA A 155 -3.97 -1.19 12.92
C ALA A 155 -5.25 -0.36 12.81
N LEU A 156 -6.22 -0.59 13.71
CA LEU A 156 -7.48 0.15 13.75
C LEU A 156 -7.25 1.66 13.90
N THR A 157 -6.39 2.05 14.85
CA THR A 157 -6.09 3.46 15.13
C THR A 157 -5.37 4.13 13.96
N LEU A 158 -4.36 3.49 13.36
CA LEU A 158 -3.66 4.01 12.20
C LEU A 158 -4.60 4.21 11.01
N LEU A 159 -5.41 3.22 10.68
CA LEU A 159 -6.39 3.31 9.59
C LEU A 159 -7.37 4.47 9.81
N ASN A 160 -7.93 4.58 11.02
CA ASN A 160 -8.82 5.68 11.35
C ASN A 160 -8.16 7.05 11.17
N PHE A 161 -6.93 7.23 11.66
CA PHE A 161 -6.20 8.50 11.51
C PHE A 161 -5.85 8.79 10.06
N PHE A 162 -5.42 7.80 9.27
CA PHE A 162 -5.15 8.00 7.85
C PHE A 162 -6.41 8.34 7.05
N ILE A 163 -7.55 7.72 7.34
CA ILE A 163 -8.82 8.07 6.69
C ILE A 163 -9.19 9.51 7.03
N THR A 164 -9.14 9.89 8.31
CA THR A 164 -9.55 11.23 8.74
C THR A 164 -8.63 12.34 8.28
N GLU A 165 -7.32 12.10 8.18
CA GLU A 165 -6.34 13.10 7.73
C GLU A 165 -6.41 13.33 6.22
N TYR A 166 -6.52 12.25 5.43
CA TYR A 166 -6.48 12.31 3.98
C TYR A 166 -7.86 12.32 3.31
N THR A 167 -8.92 12.64 4.05
CA THR A 167 -10.24 12.91 3.51
C THR A 167 -10.69 14.33 3.78
N SER A 168 -11.51 14.89 2.87
CA SER A 168 -12.03 16.23 3.01
C SER A 168 -12.86 16.38 4.30
N ARG A 169 -12.70 17.50 5.00
CA ARG A 169 -13.48 17.82 6.22
C ARG A 169 -15.00 17.84 5.99
N ASN A 170 -15.45 17.98 4.74
CA ASN A 170 -16.86 17.93 4.38
C ASN A 170 -17.46 16.53 4.51
N LEU A 171 -16.63 15.46 4.58
CA LEU A 171 -17.06 14.08 4.77
C LEU A 171 -17.24 13.75 6.28
N TYR A 172 -17.93 14.61 6.99
CA TYR A 172 -18.13 14.52 8.43
C TYR A 172 -18.72 13.16 8.87
N LEU A 173 -19.71 12.65 8.15
CA LEU A 173 -20.32 11.33 8.45
C LEU A 173 -19.31 10.18 8.32
N LEU A 174 -18.42 10.26 7.34
CA LEU A 174 -17.35 9.25 7.18
C LEU A 174 -16.40 9.29 8.38
N HIS A 175 -16.02 10.48 8.84
CA HIS A 175 -15.14 10.64 10.01
C HIS A 175 -15.79 10.09 11.28
N ILE A 176 -17.08 10.38 11.51
CA ILE A 176 -17.81 9.81 12.65
C ILE A 176 -17.85 8.28 12.54
N LEU A 177 -18.20 7.75 11.37
CA LEU A 177 -18.28 6.30 11.14
C LEU A 177 -16.95 5.62 11.45
N THR A 178 -15.83 6.14 10.95
CA THR A 178 -14.50 5.54 11.18
C THR A 178 -14.07 5.61 12.65
N TRP A 179 -14.41 6.72 13.35
CA TRP A 179 -14.16 6.83 14.79
C TRP A 179 -15.02 5.84 15.59
N VAL A 180 -16.29 5.68 15.24
CA VAL A 180 -17.19 4.71 15.87
C VAL A 180 -16.68 3.29 15.65
N LEU A 181 -16.29 2.94 14.41
CA LEU A 181 -15.70 1.64 14.10
C LEU A 181 -14.41 1.39 14.88
N ASN A 182 -13.54 2.38 14.99
CA ASN A 182 -12.31 2.27 15.77
C ASN A 182 -12.61 1.99 17.26
N MET A 183 -13.53 2.74 17.86
CA MET A 183 -13.95 2.54 19.26
C MET A 183 -14.60 1.19 19.50
N PHE A 184 -15.46 0.74 18.58
CA PHE A 184 -16.05 -0.61 18.65
C PHE A 184 -14.99 -1.70 18.51
N GLY A 185 -14.04 -1.56 17.59
CA GLY A 185 -12.93 -2.50 17.44
C GLY A 185 -12.11 -2.62 18.73
N ILE A 186 -11.77 -1.50 19.35
CA ILE A 186 -11.08 -1.46 20.64
C ILE A 186 -11.91 -2.13 21.74
N PHE A 187 -13.20 -1.83 21.82
CA PHE A 187 -14.10 -2.48 22.77
C PHE A 187 -14.14 -3.99 22.58
N PHE A 188 -14.23 -4.48 21.35
CA PHE A 188 -14.27 -5.90 21.05
C PHE A 188 -12.98 -6.64 21.41
N ILE A 189 -11.81 -6.01 21.26
CA ILE A 189 -10.52 -6.57 21.71
C ILE A 189 -10.55 -6.82 23.22
N LEU A 190 -11.04 -5.84 23.98
CA LEU A 190 -11.15 -5.94 25.44
C LEU A 190 -12.22 -6.94 25.86
N ALA A 191 -13.38 -6.95 25.20
CA ALA A 191 -14.48 -7.89 25.49
C ALA A 191 -14.13 -9.35 25.14
N ALA A 192 -13.21 -9.56 24.22
CA ALA A 192 -12.64 -10.87 23.89
C ALA A 192 -11.60 -11.35 24.90
N HIS A 193 -11.19 -10.53 25.86
CA HIS A 193 -10.12 -10.81 26.83
C HIS A 193 -8.80 -11.27 26.17
N GLU A 194 -8.51 -10.77 24.97
CA GLU A 194 -7.25 -11.07 24.26
C GLU A 194 -6.10 -10.17 24.73
N HIS A 195 -6.40 -8.97 25.27
CA HIS A 195 -5.43 -8.00 25.77
C HIS A 195 -5.89 -7.35 27.06
N TYR A 196 -4.93 -6.93 27.88
CA TYR A 196 -5.20 -6.08 29.03
C TYR A 196 -5.59 -4.66 28.60
N SER A 197 -6.32 -3.94 29.45
CA SER A 197 -6.70 -2.54 29.22
C SER A 197 -5.50 -1.65 29.01
N ILE A 198 -4.39 -1.90 29.74
CA ILE A 198 -3.15 -1.14 29.62
C ILE A 198 -2.48 -1.31 28.25
N ASP A 199 -2.54 -2.51 27.68
CA ASP A 199 -1.94 -2.81 26.36
C ASP A 199 -2.63 -2.04 25.25
N VAL A 200 -3.95 -2.03 25.31
CA VAL A 200 -4.82 -1.31 24.38
C VAL A 200 -4.63 0.20 24.52
N PHE A 201 -4.56 0.70 25.77
CA PHE A 201 -4.31 2.12 26.04
C PHE A 201 -2.96 2.58 25.52
N ILE A 202 -1.90 1.83 25.80
CA ILE A 202 -0.53 2.15 25.34
C ILE A 202 -0.50 2.13 23.80
N ALA A 203 -1.08 1.11 23.17
CA ALA A 203 -1.13 0.99 21.72
C ALA A 203 -1.85 2.18 21.07
N PHE A 204 -3.02 2.54 21.58
CA PHE A 204 -3.78 3.69 21.10
C PHE A 204 -3.02 5.01 21.31
N TYR A 205 -2.48 5.24 22.53
CA TYR A 205 -1.77 6.46 22.88
C TYR A 205 -0.51 6.65 22.01
N ILE A 206 0.36 5.64 21.96
CA ILE A 206 1.62 5.74 21.20
C ILE A 206 1.34 5.91 19.72
N THR A 207 0.41 5.12 19.15
CA THR A 207 0.06 5.21 17.73
C THR A 207 -0.48 6.59 17.37
N SER A 208 -1.40 7.13 18.17
CA SER A 208 -1.97 8.46 17.94
C SER A 208 -0.92 9.57 18.05
N ARG A 209 -0.04 9.51 19.07
CA ARG A 209 1.02 10.50 19.25
C ARG A 209 2.08 10.43 18.17
N LEU A 210 2.47 9.24 17.76
CA LEU A 210 3.43 9.03 16.68
C LEU A 210 2.88 9.55 15.34
N PHE A 211 1.62 9.28 15.06
CA PHE A 211 0.93 9.80 13.87
C PHE A 211 0.92 11.33 13.84
N LEU A 212 0.44 11.96 14.90
CA LEU A 212 0.37 13.42 15.01
C LEU A 212 1.75 14.05 14.91
N TYR A 213 2.74 13.50 15.63
CA TYR A 213 4.10 14.01 15.61
C TYR A 213 4.76 13.91 14.23
N TYR A 214 4.60 12.76 13.56
CA TYR A 214 5.10 12.54 12.20
C TYR A 214 4.51 13.56 11.22
N HIS A 215 3.18 13.76 11.22
CA HIS A 215 2.52 14.69 10.32
C HIS A 215 2.85 16.16 10.65
N THR A 216 3.02 16.51 11.92
CA THR A 216 3.48 17.83 12.32
C THR A 216 4.89 18.11 11.79
N LEU A 217 5.80 17.17 11.89
CA LEU A 217 7.17 17.31 11.36
C LEU A 217 7.16 17.37 9.83
N SER A 218 6.42 16.48 9.18
CA SER A 218 6.34 16.39 7.72
C SER A 218 5.71 17.64 7.10
N ASN A 219 4.74 18.27 7.78
CA ASN A 219 4.06 19.47 7.30
C ASN A 219 4.81 20.77 7.61
N ASN A 220 5.83 20.74 8.46
CA ASN A 220 6.56 21.92 8.89
C ASN A 220 8.06 21.80 8.59
N GLN A 221 8.45 22.22 7.38
CA GLN A 221 9.85 22.19 6.95
C GLN A 221 10.79 23.05 7.82
N ALA A 222 10.30 24.11 8.42
CA ALA A 222 11.09 24.96 9.29
C ALA A 222 11.54 24.19 10.58
N LEU A 223 10.69 23.31 11.10
CA LEU A 223 11.06 22.42 12.22
C LEU A 223 12.08 21.36 11.80
N MET A 224 12.02 20.88 10.56
CA MET A 224 13.00 19.92 10.04
C MET A 224 14.39 20.51 9.87
N GLN A 225 14.51 21.79 9.52
CA GLN A 225 15.80 22.46 9.34
C GLN A 225 16.49 22.78 10.67
N ASN A 226 15.73 23.25 11.66
CA ASN A 226 16.30 23.67 12.95
C ASN A 226 16.59 22.50 13.91
N ASP A 227 15.89 21.40 13.82
CA ASP A 227 15.95 20.28 14.78
C ASP A 227 16.30 18.94 14.12
N SER A 228 17.14 18.98 13.08
CA SER A 228 17.50 17.81 12.27
C SER A 228 18.12 16.66 13.09
N SER A 229 18.86 16.95 14.15
CA SER A 229 19.50 15.94 15.00
C SER A 229 18.49 15.21 15.90
N ARG A 230 17.53 15.91 16.51
CA ARG A 230 16.48 15.29 17.34
C ARG A 230 15.50 14.51 16.49
N THR A 231 15.08 15.05 15.34
CA THR A 231 14.21 14.38 14.40
C THR A 231 14.83 13.08 13.88
N ARG A 232 16.14 13.09 13.62
CA ARG A 232 16.87 11.90 13.16
C ARG A 232 16.93 10.79 14.22
N ILE A 233 16.94 11.12 15.51
CA ILE A 233 16.91 10.13 16.59
C ILE A 233 15.55 9.45 16.67
N TRP A 234 14.46 10.22 16.65
CA TRP A 234 13.10 9.67 16.79
C TRP A 234 12.58 9.02 15.51
N PHE A 235 12.94 9.58 14.34
CA PHE A 235 12.56 9.08 13.03
C PHE A 235 13.78 9.05 12.10
N PRO A 236 14.66 8.06 12.25
CA PRO A 236 15.93 8.01 11.52
C PRO A 236 15.74 7.97 10.00
N LEU A 237 14.59 7.48 9.52
CA LEU A 237 14.26 7.38 8.10
C LEU A 237 13.32 8.48 7.59
N LEU A 238 12.93 9.47 8.43
CA LEU A 238 11.97 10.51 8.03
C LEU A 238 12.45 11.29 6.79
N SER A 239 13.71 11.72 6.77
CA SER A 239 14.29 12.45 5.65
C SER A 239 14.28 11.62 4.34
N PHE A 240 14.43 10.31 4.44
CA PHE A 240 14.33 9.41 3.30
C PHE A 240 12.88 9.25 2.82
N PHE A 241 11.93 9.12 3.73
CA PHE A 241 10.52 8.97 3.37
C PHE A 241 9.88 10.25 2.86
N GLU A 242 10.36 11.43 3.29
CA GLU A 242 9.82 12.74 2.90
C GLU A 242 10.72 13.51 1.92
N SER A 243 11.76 12.87 1.33
CA SER A 243 12.75 13.53 0.46
C SER A 243 12.16 14.16 -0.80
N GLU A 244 10.99 13.72 -1.25
CA GLU A 244 10.31 14.19 -2.48
C GLU A 244 9.02 14.97 -2.18
N VAL A 245 8.79 15.37 -0.92
CA VAL A 245 7.56 16.03 -0.52
C VAL A 245 7.86 17.38 0.09
N ASP A 246 7.41 18.43 -0.58
CA ASP A 246 7.63 19.81 -0.17
C ASP A 246 6.41 20.37 0.63
N GLY A 247 6.11 19.76 1.80
CA GLY A 247 5.12 20.28 2.73
C GLY A 247 3.79 19.52 2.80
N ILE A 248 2.68 20.25 2.91
CA ILE A 248 1.35 19.66 3.13
C ILE A 248 0.84 18.99 1.86
N VAL A 249 0.43 17.73 1.98
CA VAL A 249 -0.22 16.99 0.88
C VAL A 249 -1.69 17.42 0.78
N PRO A 250 -2.12 18.04 -0.33
CA PRO A 250 -3.51 18.47 -0.49
C PRO A 250 -4.43 17.27 -0.67
N ASN A 251 -5.66 17.35 -0.13
CA ASN A 251 -6.68 16.31 -0.28
C ASN A 251 -7.40 16.46 -1.63
N GLU A 252 -6.72 16.03 -2.70
CA GLU A 252 -7.22 16.05 -4.07
C GLU A 252 -7.57 14.62 -4.52
N TYR A 253 -8.72 14.51 -5.22
CA TYR A 253 -9.24 13.23 -5.69
C TYR A 253 -9.35 13.20 -7.20
N GLU A 254 -9.03 12.06 -7.79
CA GLU A 254 -9.17 11.81 -9.22
C GLU A 254 -10.47 11.06 -9.50
N GLY A 255 -11.17 11.45 -10.57
CA GLY A 255 -12.34 10.70 -11.03
C GLY A 255 -11.95 9.31 -11.55
N PRO A 256 -12.88 8.33 -11.54
CA PRO A 256 -12.57 6.96 -11.97
C PRO A 256 -12.12 6.88 -13.43
N VAL A 257 -12.62 7.75 -14.29
CA VAL A 257 -12.22 7.83 -15.70
C VAL A 257 -10.77 8.29 -15.85
N THR A 258 -10.37 9.30 -15.07
CA THR A 258 -8.99 9.81 -15.06
C THR A 258 -8.00 8.74 -14.60
N ILE A 259 -8.36 7.98 -13.55
CA ILE A 259 -7.54 6.88 -13.04
C ILE A 259 -7.36 5.79 -14.10
N LEU A 260 -8.44 5.39 -14.77
CA LEU A 260 -8.41 4.41 -15.86
C LEU A 260 -7.52 4.85 -17.02
N ASN A 261 -7.61 6.13 -17.42
CA ASN A 261 -6.78 6.69 -18.48
C ASN A 261 -5.29 6.72 -18.07
N ASN A 262 -5.00 7.13 -16.83
CA ASN A 262 -3.63 7.13 -16.29
C ASN A 262 -3.04 5.70 -16.24
N LEU A 263 -3.83 4.71 -15.80
CA LEU A 263 -3.43 3.31 -15.79
C LEU A 263 -3.18 2.78 -17.21
N ARG A 264 -4.07 3.10 -18.15
CA ARG A 264 -3.90 2.72 -19.56
C ARG A 264 -2.61 3.31 -20.14
N GLN A 265 -2.33 4.59 -19.91
CA GLN A 265 -1.11 5.24 -20.35
C GLN A 265 0.13 4.59 -19.74
N TRP A 266 0.11 4.32 -18.43
CA TRP A 266 1.20 3.64 -17.74
C TRP A 266 1.44 2.22 -18.27
N CYS A 267 0.38 1.43 -18.52
CA CYS A 267 0.50 0.11 -19.15
C CYS A 267 1.11 0.20 -20.56
N VAL A 268 0.70 1.17 -21.36
CA VAL A 268 1.26 1.40 -22.69
C VAL A 268 2.74 1.75 -22.62
N GLN A 269 3.13 2.62 -21.70
CA GLN A 269 4.54 2.96 -21.46
C GLN A 269 5.36 1.75 -21.06
N LEU A 270 4.88 0.96 -20.09
CA LEU A 270 5.56 -0.28 -19.65
C LEU A 270 5.76 -1.28 -20.81
N ILE A 271 4.72 -1.49 -21.61
CA ILE A 271 4.79 -2.39 -22.77
C ILE A 271 5.83 -1.87 -23.77
N THR A 272 5.88 -0.55 -23.98
CA THR A 272 6.86 0.08 -24.88
C THR A 272 8.30 -0.09 -24.35
N GLU A 273 8.52 0.16 -23.06
CA GLU A 273 9.83 -0.02 -22.41
C GLU A 273 10.29 -1.48 -22.42
N MET A 274 9.40 -2.42 -22.14
CA MET A 274 9.70 -3.86 -22.20
C MET A 274 10.05 -4.28 -23.64
N ARG A 275 9.34 -3.77 -24.64
CA ARG A 275 9.62 -4.04 -26.06
C ARG A 275 10.97 -3.46 -26.49
N GLU A 276 11.29 -2.22 -26.09
CA GLU A 276 12.58 -1.60 -26.35
C GLU A 276 13.73 -2.38 -25.69
N SER A 277 13.57 -2.77 -24.42
CA SER A 277 14.53 -3.60 -23.71
C SER A 277 14.74 -4.96 -24.36
N SER A 278 13.68 -5.60 -24.83
CA SER A 278 13.74 -6.88 -25.54
C SER A 278 14.44 -6.75 -26.90
N ILE A 279 14.15 -5.68 -27.65
CA ILE A 279 14.83 -5.38 -28.92
C ILE A 279 16.30 -5.09 -28.67
N ALA A 280 16.65 -4.29 -27.65
CA ALA A 280 18.03 -3.99 -27.30
C ALA A 280 18.82 -5.25 -26.90
N LYS A 281 18.22 -6.16 -26.12
CA LYS A 281 18.82 -7.46 -25.75
C LYS A 281 19.02 -8.34 -26.99
N SER A 282 18.04 -8.44 -27.89
CA SER A 282 18.12 -9.20 -29.12
C SER A 282 19.17 -8.62 -30.08
N ALA A 283 19.30 -7.30 -30.14
CA ALA A 283 20.31 -6.62 -30.91
C ALA A 283 21.72 -6.86 -30.35
N GLY A 284 21.87 -6.80 -29.01
CA GLY A 284 23.13 -7.07 -28.32
C GLY A 284 23.62 -8.52 -28.53
N SER A 285 22.72 -9.50 -28.41
CA SER A 285 23.07 -10.92 -28.66
C SER A 285 23.48 -11.18 -30.10
N LYS A 286 22.79 -10.56 -31.07
CA LYS A 286 23.13 -10.68 -32.50
C LYS A 286 24.46 -9.96 -32.87
N LEU A 287 24.76 -8.84 -32.19
CA LEU A 287 26.06 -8.17 -32.34
C LEU A 287 27.20 -9.03 -31.81
N GLN A 288 27.00 -9.72 -30.70
CA GLN A 288 28.00 -10.62 -30.13
C GLN A 288 28.22 -11.87 -31.00
N GLU A 289 27.15 -12.38 -31.62
CA GLU A 289 27.22 -13.48 -32.60
C GLU A 289 27.84 -13.06 -33.92
N GLY A 290 27.54 -11.84 -34.40
CA GLY A 290 28.12 -11.24 -35.60
C GLY A 290 29.60 -10.88 -35.46
N ALA A 291 30.07 -10.50 -34.26
CA ALA A 291 31.49 -10.25 -34.00
C ALA A 291 32.33 -11.55 -34.10
N ALA A 292 31.71 -12.71 -33.96
CA ALA A 292 32.34 -14.02 -34.13
C ALA A 292 32.39 -14.48 -35.60
N MET A 293 31.59 -13.89 -36.51
CA MET A 293 31.43 -14.34 -37.92
C MET A 293 32.03 -13.44 -39.01
N GLY A 294 32.70 -12.35 -38.67
CA GLY A 294 33.41 -11.49 -39.64
C GLY A 294 32.55 -10.34 -40.22
N GLU A 295 33.27 -9.37 -40.79
CA GLU A 295 32.84 -8.01 -41.16
C GLU A 295 31.60 -7.90 -42.09
N TYR A 296 31.34 -8.91 -42.92
CA TYR A 296 30.22 -8.90 -43.91
C TYR A 296 28.84 -9.11 -43.28
N SER A 297 28.76 -9.77 -42.12
CA SER A 297 27.53 -9.97 -41.37
C SER A 297 27.10 -8.74 -40.57
N VAL A 298 28.07 -7.91 -40.15
CA VAL A 298 27.82 -6.73 -39.30
C VAL A 298 27.00 -5.66 -40.02
N VAL A 299 27.25 -5.42 -41.32
CA VAL A 299 26.51 -4.41 -42.12
C VAL A 299 25.03 -4.79 -42.27
N LYS A 300 24.71 -6.03 -42.55
CA LYS A 300 23.30 -6.51 -42.61
C LYS A 300 22.59 -6.47 -41.25
N LEU A 301 23.32 -6.70 -40.19
CA LEU A 301 22.82 -6.65 -38.83
C LEU A 301 22.50 -5.20 -38.43
N VAL A 302 23.39 -4.24 -38.72
CA VAL A 302 23.17 -2.82 -38.45
C VAL A 302 21.99 -2.26 -39.24
N ASP A 303 21.77 -2.68 -40.50
CA ASP A 303 20.62 -2.28 -41.30
C ASP A 303 19.28 -2.91 -40.75
N GLY A 304 19.37 -4.10 -40.22
CA GLY A 304 18.22 -4.73 -39.53
C GLY A 304 17.83 -4.03 -38.22
N ILE A 305 18.85 -3.59 -37.46
CA ILE A 305 18.65 -2.83 -36.20
C ILE A 305 18.10 -1.45 -36.51
N LYS A 306 18.61 -0.74 -37.54
CA LYS A 306 18.09 0.57 -37.96
C LYS A 306 16.62 0.50 -38.37
N ARG A 307 16.22 -0.54 -39.15
CA ARG A 307 14.80 -0.76 -39.50
C ARG A 307 13.91 -0.98 -38.29
N ASN A 308 14.33 -1.77 -37.32
CA ASN A 308 13.55 -2.01 -36.12
C ASN A 308 13.46 -0.74 -35.23
N LEU A 309 14.51 0.06 -35.15
CA LEU A 309 14.50 1.35 -34.42
C LEU A 309 13.57 2.36 -35.11
N SER A 310 13.54 2.43 -36.45
CA SER A 310 12.59 3.31 -37.17
C SER A 310 11.13 2.92 -36.93
N LEU A 311 10.82 1.63 -36.85
CA LEU A 311 9.47 1.15 -36.50
C LEU A 311 9.05 1.51 -35.07
N VAL A 312 9.99 1.51 -34.12
CA VAL A 312 9.73 1.93 -32.73
C VAL A 312 9.48 3.43 -32.66
N GLU A 313 10.24 4.23 -33.42
CA GLU A 313 10.06 5.68 -33.51
C GLU A 313 8.71 6.06 -34.15
N GLU A 314 8.31 5.35 -35.20
CA GLU A 314 7.02 5.50 -35.84
C GLU A 314 5.86 5.14 -34.88
N TYR A 315 6.01 4.07 -34.08
CA TYR A 315 5.04 3.70 -33.05
C TYR A 315 4.95 4.72 -31.92
N LYS A 316 6.11 5.27 -31.45
CA LYS A 316 6.14 6.36 -30.47
C LYS A 316 5.40 7.60 -30.98
N THR A 317 5.63 7.98 -32.23
CA THR A 317 4.99 9.14 -32.87
C THR A 317 3.47 8.93 -33.00
N THR A 318 3.07 7.72 -33.37
CA THR A 318 1.64 7.35 -33.49
C THR A 318 0.96 7.31 -32.11
N SER A 319 1.62 6.77 -31.09
CA SER A 319 1.13 6.74 -29.70
C SER A 319 1.00 8.16 -29.13
N GLN A 320 1.95 9.05 -29.37
CA GLN A 320 1.88 10.46 -28.97
C GLN A 320 0.73 11.20 -29.68
N ARG A 321 0.49 10.91 -30.97
CA ARG A 321 -0.65 11.48 -31.71
C ARG A 321 -1.99 11.03 -31.15
N LEU A 322 -2.12 9.76 -30.78
CA LEU A 322 -3.33 9.22 -30.13
C LEU A 322 -3.59 9.86 -28.77
N VAL A 323 -2.56 10.06 -27.95
CA VAL A 323 -2.66 10.74 -26.66
C VAL A 323 -3.05 12.21 -26.82
N THR A 324 -2.52 12.88 -27.84
CA THR A 324 -2.86 14.29 -28.14
C THR A 324 -4.30 14.40 -28.67
N PHE A 325 -4.75 13.46 -29.49
CA PHE A 325 -6.11 13.39 -30.01
C PHE A 325 -7.12 13.16 -28.85
N ASP A 326 -6.82 12.29 -27.92
CA ASP A 326 -7.66 12.01 -26.74
C ASP A 326 -7.75 13.25 -25.81
N LYS A 327 -6.63 13.96 -25.60
CA LYS A 327 -6.63 15.23 -24.86
C LYS A 327 -7.47 16.32 -25.54
N ASN A 328 -7.43 16.40 -26.85
CA ASN A 328 -8.22 17.39 -27.59
C ASN A 328 -9.72 17.05 -27.56
N ILE A 329 -10.10 15.78 -27.62
CA ILE A 329 -11.50 15.36 -27.40
C ILE A 329 -11.96 15.70 -25.99
N GLN A 330 -11.11 15.48 -24.99
CA GLN A 330 -11.45 15.78 -23.61
C GLN A 330 -11.59 17.30 -23.35
N ALA A 331 -10.78 18.13 -24.01
CA ALA A 331 -10.91 19.58 -24.00
C ALA A 331 -12.22 20.06 -24.68
N CYS A 332 -12.59 19.45 -25.80
CA CYS A 332 -13.86 19.76 -26.48
C CYS A 332 -15.10 19.35 -25.68
N LEU A 333 -15.00 18.30 -24.85
CA LEU A 333 -16.09 17.87 -23.96
C LEU A 333 -16.25 18.76 -22.72
N LEU A 334 -15.24 19.61 -22.41
CA LEU A 334 -15.23 20.54 -21.29
C LEU A 334 -15.50 21.99 -21.72
N ASP A 335 -16.01 22.25 -22.94
CA ASP A 335 -16.20 23.59 -23.55
C ASP A 335 -14.91 24.43 -23.72
N GLU A 336 -13.74 23.84 -23.57
CA GLU A 336 -12.44 24.46 -23.82
C GLU A 336 -11.83 23.99 -25.15
N CYS A 337 -12.60 24.06 -26.26
CA CYS A 337 -12.06 23.69 -27.58
C CYS A 337 -10.98 24.70 -28.01
N PRO A 338 -9.71 24.29 -28.18
CA PRO A 338 -8.75 25.15 -28.84
C PRO A 338 -9.14 25.30 -30.32
N ASP A 339 -9.12 26.53 -30.83
CA ASP A 339 -9.38 26.84 -32.24
C ASP A 339 -8.41 26.06 -33.13
N VAL A 340 -8.84 24.90 -33.59
CA VAL A 340 -8.10 24.10 -34.56
C VAL A 340 -8.47 24.61 -35.93
N GLU A 341 -7.62 25.48 -36.49
CA GLU A 341 -7.64 25.89 -37.89
C GLU A 341 -7.57 24.62 -38.76
N LEU A 342 -8.73 24.16 -39.25
CA LEU A 342 -8.84 23.07 -40.21
C LEU A 342 -8.20 23.51 -41.55
N ARG A 343 -6.88 23.43 -41.64
CA ARG A 343 -6.20 23.43 -42.94
C ARG A 343 -6.60 22.18 -43.68
N HIS A 344 -7.41 22.33 -44.69
CA HIS A 344 -7.68 21.34 -45.72
C HIS A 344 -6.35 20.82 -46.29
N ARG A 345 -5.83 19.71 -45.78
CA ARG A 345 -4.81 18.91 -46.45
C ARG A 345 -5.53 17.78 -47.18
N ASN A 346 -5.29 17.74 -48.49
CA ASN A 346 -5.80 16.71 -49.41
C ASN A 346 -5.56 15.30 -48.83
N ILE A 347 -6.64 14.54 -48.78
CA ILE A 347 -6.71 13.12 -48.37
C ILE A 347 -6.24 12.23 -49.57
N ALA A 348 -5.08 12.49 -50.12
CA ALA A 348 -4.60 11.75 -51.31
C ALA A 348 -3.43 10.78 -51.03
N ASP A 349 -2.91 10.69 -49.79
CA ASP A 349 -1.71 9.87 -49.53
C ASP A 349 -1.88 8.89 -48.34
N PHE A 350 -2.90 8.03 -48.40
CA PHE A 350 -2.95 6.82 -47.58
C PHE A 350 -2.96 5.55 -48.41
N PRO A 351 -1.93 4.72 -48.38
CA PRO A 351 -1.97 3.39 -48.95
C PRO A 351 -2.69 2.42 -47.99
N GLY A 352 -3.96 2.16 -48.22
CA GLY A 352 -4.73 1.23 -47.39
C GLY A 352 -6.23 1.26 -47.66
N ASP A 353 -6.57 1.26 -48.95
CA ASP A 353 -7.96 1.31 -49.47
C ASP A 353 -8.61 -0.08 -49.42
N SER A 354 -9.27 -0.47 -48.30
CA SER A 354 -10.34 -1.50 -48.37
C SER A 354 -11.33 -1.58 -47.22
N LEU A 355 -11.24 -0.72 -46.17
CA LEU A 355 -12.14 -0.84 -45.01
C LEU A 355 -13.00 0.40 -44.66
N LEU A 356 -13.00 1.46 -45.50
CA LEU A 356 -13.74 2.70 -45.20
C LEU A 356 -14.91 3.01 -46.17
N LYS A 357 -15.41 2.02 -46.94
CA LYS A 357 -16.54 2.25 -47.84
C LYS A 357 -17.95 2.04 -47.23
N GLU A 358 -18.06 1.69 -45.94
CA GLU A 358 -19.39 1.40 -45.34
C GLU A 358 -19.94 2.50 -44.40
N PHE A 359 -19.26 3.64 -44.21
CA PHE A 359 -19.74 4.71 -43.34
C PHE A 359 -19.91 6.10 -44.00
N SER A 360 -20.24 6.17 -45.25
CA SER A 360 -20.51 7.45 -45.91
C SER A 360 -21.99 7.62 -46.27
N ASN A 361 -22.83 7.81 -45.28
CA ASN A 361 -24.13 8.51 -45.45
C ASN A 361 -24.71 8.88 -44.07
N PRO A 362 -24.58 10.14 -43.59
CA PRO A 362 -25.38 10.60 -42.47
C PRO A 362 -26.79 11.00 -42.95
N PRO A 363 -27.86 10.62 -42.22
CA PRO A 363 -29.22 11.11 -42.53
C PRO A 363 -29.32 12.61 -42.16
N SER A 364 -29.88 13.37 -43.07
CA SER A 364 -30.19 14.78 -42.97
C SER A 364 -31.06 15.15 -41.73
N PRO A 365 -30.81 16.28 -41.07
CA PRO A 365 -31.61 16.71 -39.94
C PRO A 365 -32.99 17.26 -40.42
N VAL A 366 -34.04 16.63 -39.94
CA VAL A 366 -35.40 17.14 -40.06
C VAL A 366 -35.60 18.28 -39.08
N MET A 367 -35.71 19.51 -39.59
CA MET A 367 -36.25 20.66 -38.84
C MET A 367 -37.71 20.35 -38.45
N LYS A 368 -38.01 20.35 -37.16
CA LYS A 368 -39.36 20.61 -36.65
C LYS A 368 -39.41 21.96 -35.98
N LYS A 369 -40.02 22.95 -36.71
CA LYS A 369 -40.70 24.12 -36.13
C LYS A 369 -41.96 23.62 -35.45
N THR A 370 -42.26 24.07 -34.26
CA THR A 370 -43.62 24.39 -33.74
C THR A 370 -43.49 25.15 -32.45
N ILE A 371 -44.00 26.36 -32.49
CA ILE A 371 -45.00 27.08 -31.72
C ILE A 371 -44.84 27.02 -30.22
#